data_0bc2bf1c4bd3ab065f0cb22cdc796d32
#
_entry.id   0bc2bf1c4bd3ab065f0cb22cdc796d32
#
_cell.length_a   1.000
_cell.length_b   1.000
_cell.length_c   1.000
_cell.angle_alpha   90.00
_cell.angle_beta   90.00
_cell.angle_gamma   90.00
#
_symmetry.space_group_name_H-M   'P 1'
#
loop_
_entity.id
_entity.type
_entity.pdbx_description
1 polymer ?
#
loop_
_entity_poly.entity_id
_entity_poly.type
_entity_poly.pdbx_seq_one_letter_code
_entity_poly.pdbx_strand_id
1 'polypeptide(L)'
;MAEKKILLLGGGGHCRSVLDCLLSLEQYDQIGIVDYDDTACTLGVRVVGVDEDLPRLLQEGWTEAFVTVGSVGSTDLRRRLFSTVLDLGFLLPSIVDPSAILARGVTLSPGAFVGKRAVINTDCSIGTGAIINTGAILEHDCSIGDFVHISPGAVLCGQATVGNDSHIGAASVVRQGIRIGSGVLIGAGSVVVKDIPDYAKAYGNPCRVVKS
;
A
#
# COMPACT_ATOMS: atom_id res chain seq x y z
N MET A 1 16.61 -18.04 19.09
CA MET A 1 15.77 -16.83 18.91
C MET A 1 14.36 -17.32 18.62
N ALA A 2 13.31 -16.61 19.00
CA ALA A 2 11.95 -16.99 18.62
C ALA A 2 11.80 -16.90 17.09
N GLU A 3 11.04 -17.83 16.50
CA GLU A 3 10.73 -17.78 15.06
C GLU A 3 10.00 -16.48 14.70
N LYS A 4 10.44 -15.81 13.64
CA LYS A 4 9.80 -14.61 13.15
C LYS A 4 8.71 -14.98 12.12
N LYS A 5 7.45 -14.68 12.45
CA LYS A 5 6.29 -15.09 11.66
C LYS A 5 5.45 -13.88 11.25
N ILE A 6 4.95 -13.88 10.00
CA ILE A 6 4.04 -12.85 9.50
C ILE A 6 2.80 -13.44 8.83
N LEU A 7 1.65 -12.83 9.10
CA LEU A 7 0.37 -13.14 8.43
C LEU A 7 0.09 -12.12 7.32
N LEU A 8 -0.39 -12.60 6.18
CA LEU A 8 -0.86 -11.79 5.06
C LEU A 8 -2.39 -11.88 4.99
N LEU A 9 -3.09 -10.78 5.24
CA LEU A 9 -4.56 -10.74 5.25
C LEU A 9 -5.08 -10.45 3.84
N GLY A 10 -5.64 -11.48 3.20
CA GLY A 10 -6.16 -11.49 1.84
C GLY A 10 -5.22 -12.16 0.84
N GLY A 11 -5.67 -13.24 0.19
CA GLY A 11 -4.90 -14.07 -0.76
C GLY A 11 -4.92 -13.61 -2.22
N GLY A 12 -5.44 -12.42 -2.51
CA GLY A 12 -5.64 -11.90 -3.86
C GLY A 12 -4.37 -11.45 -4.60
N GLY A 13 -4.54 -10.72 -5.70
CA GLY A 13 -3.44 -10.30 -6.58
C GLY A 13 -2.38 -9.45 -5.89
N HIS A 14 -2.77 -8.56 -4.96
CA HIS A 14 -1.80 -7.75 -4.20
C HIS A 14 -0.98 -8.61 -3.25
N CYS A 15 -1.58 -9.64 -2.65
CA CYS A 15 -0.88 -10.61 -1.81
C CYS A 15 0.31 -11.24 -2.56
N ARG A 16 0.14 -11.60 -3.82
CA ARG A 16 1.22 -12.19 -4.65
C ARG A 16 2.43 -11.27 -4.74
N SER A 17 2.20 -9.97 -4.92
CA SER A 17 3.29 -8.98 -5.01
C SER A 17 4.00 -8.77 -3.67
N VAL A 18 3.25 -8.71 -2.56
CA VAL A 18 3.81 -8.58 -1.22
C VAL A 18 4.57 -9.84 -0.83
N LEU A 19 4.00 -11.02 -1.09
CA LEU A 19 4.61 -12.30 -0.77
C LEU A 19 5.93 -12.52 -1.53
N ASP A 20 5.98 -12.20 -2.84
CA ASP A 20 7.20 -12.29 -3.62
C ASP A 20 8.31 -11.36 -3.09
N CYS A 21 7.91 -10.16 -2.60
CA CYS A 21 8.82 -9.26 -1.90
C CYS A 21 9.34 -9.89 -0.59
N LEU A 22 8.47 -10.43 0.25
CA LEU A 22 8.86 -11.04 1.54
C LEU A 22 9.78 -12.25 1.35
N LEU A 23 9.49 -13.10 0.36
CA LEU A 23 10.35 -14.23 0.00
C LEU A 23 11.74 -13.77 -0.45
N SER A 24 11.82 -12.65 -1.17
CA SER A 24 13.11 -12.06 -1.59
C SER A 24 13.88 -11.40 -0.45
N LEU A 25 13.20 -10.98 0.62
CA LEU A 25 13.82 -10.36 1.80
C LEU A 25 14.40 -11.40 2.77
N GLU A 26 13.92 -12.65 2.76
CA GLU A 26 14.34 -13.75 3.62
C GLU A 26 14.35 -13.39 5.12
N GLN A 27 13.42 -12.52 5.56
CA GLN A 27 13.39 -11.98 6.93
C GLN A 27 12.46 -12.74 7.88
N TYR A 28 11.66 -13.66 7.35
CA TYR A 28 10.67 -14.42 8.11
C TYR A 28 10.91 -15.92 7.98
N ASP A 29 10.85 -16.59 9.12
CA ASP A 29 10.94 -18.06 9.17
C ASP A 29 9.64 -18.72 8.69
N GLN A 30 8.50 -18.03 8.89
CA GLN A 30 7.19 -18.49 8.44
C GLN A 30 6.34 -17.33 7.90
N ILE A 31 5.68 -17.57 6.79
CA ILE A 31 4.69 -16.67 6.19
C ILE A 31 3.38 -17.46 6.04
N GLY A 32 2.27 -16.92 6.52
CA GLY A 32 0.93 -17.52 6.39
C GLY A 32 -0.03 -16.55 5.72
N ILE A 33 -1.03 -17.09 5.01
CA ILE A 33 -2.12 -16.30 4.41
C ILE A 33 -3.36 -16.51 5.26
N VAL A 34 -4.09 -15.43 5.52
CA VAL A 34 -5.43 -15.44 6.12
C VAL A 34 -6.42 -15.06 5.04
N ASP A 35 -7.30 -15.99 4.66
CA ASP A 35 -8.30 -15.79 3.60
C ASP A 35 -9.45 -16.81 3.77
N TYR A 36 -10.64 -16.47 3.30
CA TYR A 36 -11.79 -17.37 3.30
C TYR A 36 -11.72 -18.44 2.21
N ASP A 37 -10.91 -18.25 1.18
CA ASP A 37 -10.60 -19.29 0.19
C ASP A 37 -9.42 -20.13 0.69
N ASP A 38 -9.73 -21.23 1.36
CA ASP A 38 -8.74 -22.17 1.91
C ASP A 38 -7.93 -22.90 0.83
N THR A 39 -8.37 -22.86 -0.41
CA THR A 39 -7.64 -23.39 -1.58
C THR A 39 -6.59 -22.42 -2.09
N ALA A 40 -6.61 -21.16 -1.66
CA ALA A 40 -5.67 -20.15 -2.07
C ALA A 40 -4.25 -20.54 -1.64
N CYS A 41 -3.42 -20.83 -2.61
CA CYS A 41 -2.00 -21.09 -2.45
C CYS A 41 -1.25 -20.18 -3.40
N THR A 42 -0.41 -19.33 -2.86
CA THR A 42 0.35 -18.37 -3.65
C THR A 42 1.84 -18.58 -3.40
N LEU A 43 2.61 -18.84 -4.46
CA LEU A 43 4.07 -19.06 -4.39
C LEU A 43 4.47 -20.11 -3.34
N GLY A 44 3.65 -21.16 -3.16
CA GLY A 44 3.90 -22.25 -2.19
C GLY A 44 3.47 -21.93 -0.76
N VAL A 45 2.99 -20.74 -0.46
CA VAL A 45 2.46 -20.36 0.85
C VAL A 45 0.95 -20.62 0.89
N ARG A 46 0.49 -21.29 1.97
CA ARG A 46 -0.89 -21.72 2.15
C ARG A 46 -1.68 -20.78 3.05
N VAL A 47 -3.00 -20.86 2.95
CA VAL A 47 -3.91 -20.31 3.95
C VAL A 47 -3.74 -21.09 5.25
N VAL A 48 -3.61 -20.35 6.36
CA VAL A 48 -3.43 -20.88 7.73
C VAL A 48 -4.66 -20.63 8.62
N GLY A 49 -5.62 -19.86 8.14
CA GLY A 49 -6.86 -19.54 8.84
C GLY A 49 -7.65 -18.45 8.16
N VAL A 50 -8.76 -18.07 8.78
CA VAL A 50 -9.65 -16.97 8.40
C VAL A 50 -9.55 -15.83 9.41
N ASP A 51 -10.25 -14.71 9.20
CA ASP A 51 -10.18 -13.53 10.07
C ASP A 51 -10.53 -13.86 11.54
N GLU A 52 -11.45 -14.79 11.76
CA GLU A 52 -11.87 -15.26 13.09
C GLU A 52 -10.77 -16.02 13.83
N ASP A 53 -9.80 -16.59 13.15
CA ASP A 53 -8.67 -17.31 13.71
C ASP A 53 -7.54 -16.39 14.23
N LEU A 54 -7.58 -15.10 13.92
CA LEU A 54 -6.50 -14.16 14.26
C LEU A 54 -6.11 -14.20 15.77
N PRO A 55 -7.05 -14.25 16.74
CA PRO A 55 -6.68 -14.35 18.15
C PRO A 55 -5.91 -15.63 18.49
N ARG A 56 -6.27 -16.77 17.88
CA ARG A 56 -5.58 -18.05 18.04
C ARG A 56 -4.18 -17.99 17.41
N LEU A 57 -4.08 -17.49 16.19
CA LEU A 57 -2.82 -17.35 15.47
C LEU A 57 -1.82 -16.46 16.23
N LEU A 58 -2.30 -15.37 16.85
CA LEU A 58 -1.47 -14.53 17.71
C LEU A 58 -0.88 -15.32 18.89
N GLN A 59 -1.68 -16.18 19.54
CA GLN A 59 -1.22 -17.05 20.63
C GLN A 59 -0.23 -18.11 20.14
N GLU A 60 -0.31 -18.53 18.88
CA GLU A 60 0.62 -19.45 18.22
C GLU A 60 1.94 -18.77 17.78
N GLY A 61 2.11 -17.48 18.10
CA GLY A 61 3.34 -16.73 17.87
C GLY A 61 3.40 -16.01 16.52
N TRP A 62 2.28 -15.87 15.81
CA TRP A 62 2.20 -14.97 14.66
C TRP A 62 2.03 -13.54 15.17
N THR A 63 3.13 -12.83 15.35
CA THR A 63 3.11 -11.51 16.01
C THR A 63 3.07 -10.35 15.04
N GLU A 64 3.37 -10.57 13.77
CA GLU A 64 3.32 -9.55 12.74
C GLU A 64 2.21 -9.87 11.72
N ALA A 65 1.54 -8.84 11.22
CA ALA A 65 0.51 -8.96 10.20
C ALA A 65 0.64 -7.86 9.14
N PHE A 66 0.24 -8.16 7.92
CA PHE A 66 0.21 -7.19 6.82
C PHE A 66 -1.07 -7.34 6.01
N VAL A 67 -1.77 -6.23 5.75
CA VAL A 67 -3.01 -6.25 4.96
C VAL A 67 -2.68 -6.23 3.48
N THR A 68 -2.95 -7.35 2.80
CA THR A 68 -2.65 -7.59 1.38
C THR A 68 -3.85 -7.41 0.45
N VAL A 69 -4.94 -6.82 0.97
CA VAL A 69 -6.08 -6.43 0.14
C VAL A 69 -5.74 -5.14 -0.61
N GLY A 70 -5.75 -5.19 -1.94
CA GLY A 70 -5.68 -3.99 -2.78
C GLY A 70 -6.98 -3.21 -2.75
N SER A 71 -6.94 -1.94 -3.15
CA SER A 71 -8.15 -1.12 -3.24
C SER A 71 -8.14 -0.24 -4.48
N VAL A 72 -9.29 -0.18 -5.14
CA VAL A 72 -9.61 0.80 -6.18
C VAL A 72 -10.97 1.36 -5.83
N GLY A 73 -11.04 2.65 -5.50
CA GLY A 73 -12.28 3.36 -5.22
C GLY A 73 -12.83 3.28 -3.78
N SER A 74 -12.56 2.22 -3.00
CA SER A 74 -12.87 2.17 -1.58
C SER A 74 -11.72 1.54 -0.79
N THR A 75 -11.43 2.10 0.37
CA THR A 75 -10.41 1.61 1.32
C THR A 75 -11.04 0.94 2.54
N ASP A 76 -12.35 0.85 2.63
CA ASP A 76 -13.09 0.43 3.84
C ASP A 76 -12.65 -0.95 4.34
N LEU A 77 -12.52 -1.92 3.44
CA LEU A 77 -12.08 -3.27 3.81
C LEU A 77 -10.63 -3.26 4.36
N ARG A 78 -9.73 -2.52 3.70
CA ARG A 78 -8.34 -2.40 4.16
C ARG A 78 -8.27 -1.74 5.53
N ARG A 79 -9.02 -0.67 5.75
CA ARG A 79 -9.08 0.02 7.04
C ARG A 79 -9.62 -0.88 8.13
N ARG A 80 -10.71 -1.60 7.85
CA ARG A 80 -11.29 -2.54 8.81
C ARG A 80 -10.28 -3.63 9.21
N LEU A 81 -9.66 -4.31 8.24
CA LEU A 81 -8.67 -5.34 8.52
C LEU A 81 -7.46 -4.78 9.29
N PHE A 82 -6.99 -3.60 8.91
CA PHE A 82 -5.89 -2.92 9.58
C PHE A 82 -6.22 -2.62 11.05
N SER A 83 -7.40 -2.06 11.32
CA SER A 83 -7.87 -1.81 12.69
C SER A 83 -7.99 -3.11 13.48
N THR A 84 -8.60 -4.15 12.89
CA THR A 84 -8.78 -5.45 13.54
C THR A 84 -7.45 -6.03 14.03
N VAL A 85 -6.41 -6.08 13.19
CA VAL A 85 -5.12 -6.65 13.61
C VAL A 85 -4.40 -5.76 14.61
N LEU A 86 -4.52 -4.44 14.48
CA LEU A 86 -3.95 -3.50 15.44
C LEU A 86 -4.59 -3.63 16.81
N ASP A 87 -5.92 -3.71 16.87
CA ASP A 87 -6.70 -3.87 18.12
C ASP A 87 -6.42 -5.20 18.83
N LEU A 88 -6.09 -6.26 18.06
CA LEU A 88 -5.66 -7.54 18.59
C LEU A 88 -4.21 -7.52 19.10
N GLY A 89 -3.43 -6.51 18.78
CA GLY A 89 -2.05 -6.35 19.24
C GLY A 89 -0.98 -6.87 18.27
N PHE A 90 -1.30 -7.14 17.00
CA PHE A 90 -0.29 -7.43 16.00
C PHE A 90 0.57 -6.21 15.68
N LEU A 91 1.82 -6.44 15.37
CA LEU A 91 2.70 -5.44 14.77
C LEU A 91 2.45 -5.39 13.26
N LEU A 92 2.44 -4.17 12.72
CA LEU A 92 2.21 -3.93 11.28
C LEU A 92 3.49 -3.33 10.65
N PRO A 93 4.44 -4.16 10.22
CA PRO A 93 5.66 -3.68 9.59
C PRO A 93 5.36 -2.97 8.28
N SER A 94 6.22 -2.04 7.89
CA SER A 94 6.28 -1.57 6.50
C SER A 94 7.12 -2.55 5.69
N ILE A 95 6.67 -2.88 4.48
CA ILE A 95 7.35 -3.83 3.59
C ILE A 95 7.89 -3.06 2.39
N VAL A 96 9.20 -3.18 2.17
CA VAL A 96 9.91 -2.50 1.08
C VAL A 96 10.59 -3.55 0.22
N ASP A 97 10.25 -3.56 -1.07
CA ASP A 97 10.91 -4.48 -2.02
C ASP A 97 12.40 -4.15 -2.14
N PRO A 98 13.31 -5.14 -2.13
CA PRO A 98 14.75 -4.91 -2.21
C PRO A 98 15.20 -4.18 -3.47
N SER A 99 14.39 -4.15 -4.53
CA SER A 99 14.67 -3.38 -5.75
C SER A 99 14.16 -1.94 -5.71
N ALA A 100 13.43 -1.54 -4.65
CA ALA A 100 12.99 -0.15 -4.48
C ALA A 100 14.15 0.74 -4.03
N ILE A 101 14.09 2.01 -4.41
CA ILE A 101 15.09 3.02 -4.05
C ILE A 101 14.44 4.04 -3.12
N LEU A 102 14.91 4.11 -1.88
CA LEU A 102 14.50 5.11 -0.91
C LEU A 102 15.67 6.04 -0.61
N ALA A 103 15.45 7.33 -0.80
CA ALA A 103 16.44 8.35 -0.49
C ALA A 103 16.46 8.69 1.03
N ARG A 104 17.37 9.56 1.44
CA ARG A 104 17.48 10.02 2.83
C ARG A 104 16.24 10.84 3.22
N GLY A 105 15.86 10.78 4.49
CA GLY A 105 14.73 11.54 5.04
C GLY A 105 13.34 10.94 4.72
N VAL A 106 13.25 9.85 3.95
CA VAL A 106 11.98 9.15 3.71
C VAL A 106 11.48 8.53 5.00
N THR A 107 10.21 8.78 5.33
CA THR A 107 9.52 8.18 6.47
C THR A 107 8.39 7.27 5.99
N LEU A 108 8.31 6.07 6.56
CA LEU A 108 7.23 5.11 6.29
C LEU A 108 6.44 4.85 7.55
N SER A 109 5.13 5.04 7.49
CA SER A 109 4.21 4.69 8.58
C SER A 109 3.86 3.19 8.56
N PRO A 110 3.33 2.63 9.67
CA PRO A 110 3.01 1.20 9.77
C PRO A 110 2.15 0.68 8.62
N GLY A 111 2.44 -0.54 8.17
CA GLY A 111 1.69 -1.22 7.11
C GLY A 111 1.82 -0.62 5.72
N ALA A 112 2.77 0.30 5.48
CA ALA A 112 3.06 0.81 4.15
C ALA A 112 3.77 -0.25 3.29
N PHE A 113 3.43 -0.30 2.01
CA PHE A 113 4.08 -1.15 1.01
C PHE A 113 4.80 -0.30 -0.05
N VAL A 114 6.06 -0.62 -0.30
CA VAL A 114 6.84 -0.05 -1.41
C VAL A 114 7.23 -1.18 -2.35
N GLY A 115 6.63 -1.19 -3.52
CA GLY A 115 6.74 -2.26 -4.49
C GLY A 115 8.01 -2.21 -5.35
N LYS A 116 8.14 -3.22 -6.22
CA LYS A 116 9.31 -3.40 -7.09
C LYS A 116 9.66 -2.15 -7.89
N ARG A 117 10.95 -1.76 -7.85
CA ARG A 117 11.51 -0.64 -8.63
C ARG A 117 10.79 0.70 -8.40
N ALA A 118 10.05 0.86 -7.30
CA ALA A 118 9.56 2.17 -6.88
C ALA A 118 10.73 3.05 -6.46
N VAL A 119 10.63 4.34 -6.75
CA VAL A 119 11.64 5.34 -6.38
C VAL A 119 10.97 6.39 -5.49
N ILE A 120 11.46 6.56 -4.28
CA ILE A 120 10.99 7.58 -3.34
C ILE A 120 12.16 8.49 -3.01
N ASN A 121 12.08 9.73 -3.47
CA ASN A 121 13.14 10.72 -3.33
C ASN A 121 13.13 11.37 -1.94
N THR A 122 14.07 12.29 -1.68
CA THR A 122 14.36 12.85 -0.34
C THR A 122 13.13 13.47 0.32
N ASP A 123 13.06 13.32 1.66
CA ASP A 123 12.12 14.00 2.56
C ASP A 123 10.64 13.72 2.24
N CYS A 124 10.35 12.59 1.60
CA CYS A 124 8.97 12.13 1.39
C CYS A 124 8.42 11.47 2.66
N SER A 125 7.13 11.71 2.94
CA SER A 125 6.38 11.04 4.01
C SER A 125 5.29 10.14 3.44
N ILE A 126 5.26 8.87 3.89
CA ILE A 126 4.32 7.85 3.42
C ILE A 126 3.45 7.42 4.60
N GLY A 127 2.14 7.61 4.46
CA GLY A 127 1.14 7.35 5.49
C GLY A 127 0.88 5.87 5.75
N THR A 128 0.10 5.63 6.81
CA THR A 128 -0.30 4.31 7.29
C THR A 128 -1.02 3.51 6.20
N GLY A 129 -0.62 2.26 6.00
CA GLY A 129 -1.25 1.38 5.04
C GLY A 129 -1.20 1.86 3.59
N ALA A 130 -0.37 2.84 3.25
CA ALA A 130 -0.23 3.33 1.88
C ALA A 130 0.47 2.30 0.99
N ILE A 131 0.14 2.29 -0.29
CA ILE A 131 0.75 1.42 -1.31
C ILE A 131 1.44 2.30 -2.34
N ILE A 132 2.77 2.22 -2.42
CA ILE A 132 3.58 2.78 -3.49
C ILE A 132 3.93 1.62 -4.41
N ASN A 133 3.20 1.47 -5.49
CA ASN A 133 3.22 0.26 -6.30
C ASN A 133 4.41 0.23 -7.28
N THR A 134 4.54 -0.87 -8.00
CA THR A 134 5.64 -1.18 -8.93
C THR A 134 5.99 -0.01 -9.83
N GLY A 135 7.26 0.42 -9.81
CA GLY A 135 7.78 1.46 -10.68
C GLY A 135 7.20 2.86 -10.46
N ALA A 136 6.43 3.09 -9.39
CA ALA A 136 5.96 4.44 -9.05
C ALA A 136 7.15 5.32 -8.64
N ILE A 137 7.09 6.60 -9.00
CA ILE A 137 8.13 7.58 -8.69
C ILE A 137 7.52 8.71 -7.87
N LEU A 138 8.08 8.95 -6.70
CA LEU A 138 7.79 10.11 -5.85
C LEU A 138 9.04 10.99 -5.82
N GLU A 139 8.96 12.19 -6.34
CA GLU A 139 10.01 13.17 -6.23
C GLU A 139 10.05 13.81 -4.84
N HIS A 140 11.06 14.63 -4.57
CA HIS A 140 11.37 15.21 -3.25
C HIS A 140 10.16 15.92 -2.59
N ASP A 141 10.10 15.89 -1.26
CA ASP A 141 9.10 16.59 -0.43
C ASP A 141 7.64 16.16 -0.71
N CYS A 142 7.39 14.99 -1.28
CA CYS A 142 6.02 14.49 -1.46
C CYS A 142 5.43 14.03 -0.12
N SER A 143 4.15 14.33 0.11
CA SER A 143 3.40 13.88 1.28
C SER A 143 2.23 13.01 0.86
N ILE A 144 2.27 11.74 1.25
CA ILE A 144 1.27 10.72 0.92
C ILE A 144 0.51 10.34 2.17
N GLY A 145 -0.79 10.53 2.15
CA GLY A 145 -1.69 10.24 3.27
C GLY A 145 -1.91 8.75 3.53
N ASP A 146 -2.73 8.47 4.55
CA ASP A 146 -3.05 7.10 4.96
C ASP A 146 -3.91 6.40 3.92
N PHE A 147 -3.66 5.11 3.71
CA PHE A 147 -4.38 4.22 2.81
C PHE A 147 -4.41 4.67 1.34
N VAL A 148 -3.56 5.61 0.98
CA VAL A 148 -3.37 6.02 -0.42
C VAL A 148 -2.83 4.87 -1.25
N HIS A 149 -3.25 4.78 -2.50
CA HIS A 149 -2.67 3.86 -3.48
C HIS A 149 -2.08 4.64 -4.64
N ILE A 150 -0.77 4.69 -4.73
CA ILE A 150 -0.03 5.17 -5.90
C ILE A 150 0.19 3.96 -6.81
N SER A 151 -0.56 3.89 -7.90
CA SER A 151 -0.59 2.73 -8.80
C SER A 151 0.68 2.57 -9.63
N PRO A 152 0.87 1.41 -10.31
CA PRO A 152 2.09 1.14 -11.07
C PRO A 152 2.46 2.25 -12.05
N GLY A 153 3.74 2.66 -12.03
CA GLY A 153 4.29 3.63 -12.95
C GLY A 153 3.76 5.07 -12.83
N ALA A 154 3.00 5.38 -11.79
CA ALA A 154 2.57 6.77 -11.54
C ALA A 154 3.76 7.63 -11.08
N VAL A 155 3.79 8.89 -11.51
CA VAL A 155 4.86 9.85 -11.21
C VAL A 155 4.28 11.06 -10.48
N LEU A 156 4.77 11.32 -9.27
CA LEU A 156 4.47 12.52 -8.50
C LEU A 156 5.71 13.41 -8.49
N CYS A 157 5.60 14.59 -9.12
CA CYS A 157 6.67 15.58 -9.11
C CYS A 157 6.80 16.21 -7.73
N GLY A 158 7.93 16.88 -7.47
CA GLY A 158 8.30 17.39 -6.16
C GLY A 158 7.19 18.20 -5.46
N GLN A 159 7.09 18.06 -4.14
CA GLN A 159 6.12 18.75 -3.28
C GLN A 159 4.64 18.42 -3.58
N ALA A 160 4.36 17.35 -4.32
CA ALA A 160 2.99 16.89 -4.51
C ALA A 160 2.44 16.31 -3.20
N THR A 161 1.17 16.62 -2.89
CA THR A 161 0.50 16.11 -1.71
C THR A 161 -0.74 15.32 -2.11
N VAL A 162 -0.96 14.16 -1.46
CA VAL A 162 -2.12 13.29 -1.71
C VAL A 162 -2.81 12.98 -0.39
N GLY A 163 -4.05 13.39 -0.26
CA GLY A 163 -4.88 13.16 0.93
C GLY A 163 -5.27 11.70 1.09
N ASN A 164 -5.71 11.35 2.32
CA ASN A 164 -6.04 9.99 2.73
C ASN A 164 -7.04 9.32 1.77
N ASP A 165 -6.98 7.99 1.65
CA ASP A 165 -7.93 7.17 0.90
C ASP A 165 -7.96 7.43 -0.61
N SER A 166 -7.02 8.19 -1.13
CA SER A 166 -6.97 8.54 -2.55
C SER A 166 -6.25 7.49 -3.37
N HIS A 167 -6.66 7.37 -4.62
CA HIS A 167 -6.10 6.45 -5.60
C HIS A 167 -5.55 7.23 -6.78
N ILE A 168 -4.26 7.11 -7.05
CA ILE A 168 -3.60 7.66 -8.22
C ILE A 168 -3.44 6.54 -9.25
N GLY A 169 -4.17 6.63 -10.35
CA GLY A 169 -4.22 5.60 -11.38
C GLY A 169 -2.87 5.33 -12.05
N ALA A 170 -2.71 4.13 -12.59
CA ALA A 170 -1.47 3.70 -13.23
C ALA A 170 -0.99 4.66 -14.33
N ALA A 171 0.32 4.87 -14.42
CA ALA A 171 0.97 5.75 -15.38
C ALA A 171 0.45 7.21 -15.38
N SER A 172 -0.17 7.67 -14.29
CA SER A 172 -0.56 9.08 -14.15
C SER A 172 0.64 9.93 -13.76
N VAL A 173 0.60 11.21 -14.14
CA VAL A 173 1.60 12.21 -13.78
C VAL A 173 0.93 13.32 -12.97
N VAL A 174 1.47 13.63 -11.79
CA VAL A 174 1.05 14.77 -10.97
C VAL A 174 2.14 15.82 -11.01
N ARG A 175 1.79 17.04 -11.47
CA ARG A 175 2.72 18.16 -11.58
C ARG A 175 3.22 18.61 -10.20
N GLN A 176 4.40 19.20 -10.15
CA GLN A 176 5.02 19.76 -8.96
C GLN A 176 4.07 20.70 -8.18
N GLY A 177 4.07 20.56 -6.84
CA GLY A 177 3.33 21.39 -5.91
C GLY A 177 1.81 21.23 -5.97
N ILE A 178 1.28 20.22 -6.67
CA ILE A 178 -0.16 19.95 -6.77
C ILE A 178 -0.64 19.27 -5.48
N ARG A 179 -1.80 19.71 -5.02
CA ARG A 179 -2.56 19.08 -3.94
C ARG A 179 -3.71 18.24 -4.51
N ILE A 180 -3.72 16.98 -4.18
CA ILE A 180 -4.84 16.06 -4.39
C ILE A 180 -5.49 15.83 -3.02
N GLY A 181 -6.79 16.07 -2.92
CA GLY A 181 -7.58 15.90 -1.68
C GLY A 181 -7.68 14.45 -1.22
N SER A 182 -8.51 14.22 -0.18
CA SER A 182 -8.80 12.89 0.36
C SER A 182 -9.93 12.21 -0.42
N GLY A 183 -9.92 10.88 -0.50
CA GLY A 183 -10.96 10.09 -1.17
C GLY A 183 -11.02 10.32 -2.69
N VAL A 184 -9.97 10.85 -3.30
CA VAL A 184 -9.91 11.18 -4.72
C VAL A 184 -9.57 9.95 -5.56
N LEU A 185 -10.23 9.80 -6.70
CA LEU A 185 -9.88 8.80 -7.71
C LEU A 185 -9.33 9.51 -8.97
N ILE A 186 -8.04 9.36 -9.22
CA ILE A 186 -7.40 9.75 -10.47
C ILE A 186 -7.36 8.55 -11.42
N GLY A 187 -7.94 8.70 -12.61
CA GLY A 187 -7.94 7.64 -13.63
C GLY A 187 -6.54 7.39 -14.21
N ALA A 188 -6.28 6.18 -14.69
CA ALA A 188 -5.00 5.81 -15.31
C ALA A 188 -4.62 6.73 -16.48
N GLY A 189 -3.30 6.98 -16.65
CA GLY A 189 -2.77 7.81 -17.73
C GLY A 189 -3.11 9.31 -17.62
N SER A 190 -3.59 9.77 -16.48
CA SER A 190 -3.97 11.19 -16.32
C SER A 190 -2.76 12.09 -16.09
N VAL A 191 -2.88 13.35 -16.55
CA VAL A 191 -1.87 14.40 -16.29
C VAL A 191 -2.50 15.50 -15.44
N VAL A 192 -2.26 15.46 -14.13
CA VAL A 192 -2.84 16.36 -13.14
C VAL A 192 -2.02 17.65 -13.08
N VAL A 193 -2.60 18.76 -13.54
CA VAL A 193 -1.95 20.07 -13.64
C VAL A 193 -2.59 21.14 -12.75
N LYS A 194 -3.64 20.79 -12.01
CA LYS A 194 -4.34 21.65 -11.04
C LYS A 194 -4.73 20.83 -9.82
N ASP A 195 -4.91 21.50 -8.70
CA ASP A 195 -5.41 20.86 -7.48
C ASP A 195 -6.74 20.16 -7.70
N ILE A 196 -6.92 19.05 -7.00
CA ILE A 196 -8.14 18.23 -7.07
C ILE A 196 -8.79 18.25 -5.69
N PRO A 197 -10.07 18.63 -5.58
CA PRO A 197 -10.77 18.68 -4.31
C PRO A 197 -11.07 17.26 -3.76
N ASP A 198 -11.39 17.20 -2.47
CA ASP A 198 -11.75 15.96 -1.78
C ASP A 198 -12.91 15.24 -2.50
N TYR A 199 -12.87 13.91 -2.46
CA TYR A 199 -13.89 12.99 -3.00
C TYR A 199 -14.16 13.10 -4.51
N ALA A 200 -13.32 13.81 -5.23
CA ALA A 200 -13.48 13.98 -6.67
C ALA A 200 -13.02 12.73 -7.46
N LYS A 201 -13.68 12.52 -8.60
CA LYS A 201 -13.20 11.64 -9.67
C LYS A 201 -12.68 12.49 -10.81
N ALA A 202 -11.43 12.27 -11.22
CA ALA A 202 -10.78 13.06 -12.25
C ALA A 202 -9.93 12.19 -13.18
N TYR A 203 -9.92 12.50 -14.46
CA TYR A 203 -9.09 11.79 -15.44
C TYR A 203 -8.83 12.62 -16.71
N GLY A 204 -7.90 12.13 -17.51
CA GLY A 204 -7.55 12.69 -18.83
C GLY A 204 -6.23 13.46 -18.86
N ASN A 205 -5.85 13.91 -20.04
CA ASN A 205 -4.69 14.76 -20.29
C ASN A 205 -5.12 16.01 -21.09
N PRO A 206 -5.19 17.19 -20.48
CA PRO A 206 -5.00 17.45 -19.06
C PRO A 206 -6.16 16.90 -18.21
N CYS A 207 -5.85 16.46 -16.99
CA CYS A 207 -6.83 15.89 -16.07
C CYS A 207 -7.94 16.90 -15.70
N ARG A 208 -9.19 16.42 -15.66
CA ARG A 208 -10.38 17.21 -15.30
C ARG A 208 -11.24 16.44 -14.31
N VAL A 209 -11.80 17.15 -13.33
CA VAL A 209 -12.85 16.61 -12.47
C VAL A 209 -14.09 16.34 -13.31
N VAL A 210 -14.62 15.14 -13.22
CA VAL A 210 -15.79 14.69 -14.02
C VAL A 210 -17.01 14.47 -13.15
N LYS A 211 -16.84 14.24 -11.86
CA LYS A 211 -17.90 14.17 -10.87
C LYS A 211 -17.30 14.33 -9.46
N SER A 212 -17.96 15.03 -8.62
CA SER A 212 -17.78 15.05 -7.17
C SER A 212 -18.86 14.17 -6.52
#